data_1a276e2f48f32a11d79bc723fc601156
#
_entry.id   1a276e2f48f32a11d79bc723fc601156
#
_cell.length_a   1.000
_cell.length_b   1.000
_cell.length_c   1.000
_cell.angle_alpha   90.00
_cell.angle_beta   90.00
_cell.angle_gamma   90.00
#
_symmetry.space_group_name_H-M   'P 1'
#
loop_
_entity.id
_entity.type
_entity.pdbx_description
1 polymer ?
#
loop_
_entity_poly.entity_id
_entity_poly.type
_entity_poly.pdbx_seq_one_letter_code
_entity_poly.pdbx_strand_id
1 'polypeptide(L)'
;MMGFNNIIGHEEIIGHLKNAIESGKISHSYIFTGEPGSGKKLLAGTFAATLQCEAGGTEPCQKCDSCKKAMGKNHPDIIMVSHEKPGTITIDEIRDQVINDIDIRPYYSPYKIYIIADADLMTPQAQNALLKTIEEPPEYAVILLLTNNIGGLLPTIQSRCVRLDLKVVDDGLVKKYLMEHLHVPDYQAEIDASFAQGSIGRAKEAATSQEFAEMTQNALRILKYANTMEVYELSDAIKSLSEDKQNINDYPVSYTHLRAHETRHDL
;
A
#
# COMPACT_ATOMS: atom_id res chain seq x y z
N MET A 1 12.14 -8.42 4.06
CA MET A 1 11.79 -9.23 5.25
C MET A 1 10.36 -8.86 5.65
N MET A 2 9.52 -9.87 5.98
CA MET A 2 8.14 -9.67 6.39
C MET A 2 8.07 -9.59 7.92
N GLY A 3 7.61 -8.48 8.48
CA GLY A 3 7.52 -8.25 9.92
C GLY A 3 7.08 -6.84 10.23
N PHE A 4 6.33 -6.64 11.31
CA PHE A 4 5.85 -5.30 11.70
C PHE A 4 6.99 -4.34 12.01
N ASN A 5 8.12 -4.85 12.53
CA ASN A 5 9.30 -4.04 12.82
C ASN A 5 9.98 -3.46 11.56
N ASN A 6 9.63 -3.97 10.37
CA ASN A 6 10.15 -3.47 9.09
C ASN A 6 9.15 -2.50 8.40
N ILE A 7 8.01 -2.24 9.02
CA ILE A 7 7.02 -1.29 8.54
C ILE A 7 7.30 0.06 9.19
N ILE A 8 7.45 1.09 8.38
CA ILE A 8 7.79 2.43 8.83
C ILE A 8 6.50 3.22 9.02
N GLY A 9 6.38 3.84 10.19
CA GLY A 9 5.15 4.51 10.60
C GLY A 9 4.04 3.52 10.96
N HIS A 10 2.85 4.04 11.14
CA HIS A 10 1.63 3.28 11.44
C HIS A 10 1.66 2.53 12.79
N GLU A 11 2.40 3.06 13.79
CA GLU A 11 2.60 2.44 15.11
C GLU A 11 1.27 2.16 15.82
N GLU A 12 0.28 3.05 15.68
CA GLU A 12 -1.06 2.86 16.28
C GLU A 12 -1.77 1.63 15.68
N ILE A 13 -1.70 1.46 14.35
CA ILE A 13 -2.32 0.33 13.64
C ILE A 13 -1.58 -0.96 13.99
N ILE A 14 -0.24 -0.93 13.99
CA ILE A 14 0.60 -2.07 14.36
C ILE A 14 0.30 -2.49 15.81
N GLY A 15 0.22 -1.53 16.72
CA GLY A 15 -0.14 -1.77 18.12
C GLY A 15 -1.53 -2.41 18.24
N HIS A 16 -2.52 -1.91 17.51
CA HIS A 16 -3.86 -2.49 17.48
C HIS A 16 -3.85 -3.95 17.00
N LEU A 17 -3.16 -4.24 15.89
CA LEU A 17 -3.06 -5.60 15.35
C LEU A 17 -2.32 -6.55 16.30
N LYS A 18 -1.21 -6.12 16.90
CA LYS A 18 -0.46 -6.91 17.90
C LYS A 18 -1.31 -7.20 19.11
N ASN A 19 -2.03 -6.21 19.64
CA ASN A 19 -2.94 -6.40 20.79
C ASN A 19 -4.09 -7.38 20.46
N ALA A 20 -4.63 -7.33 19.24
CA ALA A 20 -5.65 -8.27 18.78
C ALA A 20 -5.11 -9.72 18.77
N ILE A 21 -3.87 -9.90 18.30
CA ILE A 21 -3.20 -11.22 18.29
C ILE A 21 -2.96 -11.71 19.71
N GLU A 22 -2.36 -10.88 20.58
CA GLU A 22 -2.04 -11.25 21.97
C GLU A 22 -3.28 -11.63 22.79
N SER A 23 -4.37 -10.88 22.59
CA SER A 23 -5.63 -11.13 23.30
C SER A 23 -6.48 -12.24 22.69
N GLY A 24 -6.10 -12.78 21.52
CA GLY A 24 -6.89 -13.75 20.76
C GLY A 24 -8.21 -13.18 20.24
N LYS A 25 -8.36 -11.86 20.19
CA LYS A 25 -9.57 -11.15 19.73
C LYS A 25 -9.40 -10.63 18.32
N ILE A 26 -9.22 -11.55 17.37
CA ILE A 26 -9.09 -11.22 15.96
C ILE A 26 -10.48 -10.93 15.39
N SER A 27 -10.68 -9.78 14.79
CA SER A 27 -11.91 -9.48 14.04
C SER A 27 -11.95 -10.25 12.72
N HIS A 28 -13.13 -10.65 12.29
CA HIS A 28 -13.30 -11.39 11.04
C HIS A 28 -13.11 -10.55 9.79
N SER A 29 -13.22 -9.24 9.90
CA SER A 29 -13.11 -8.34 8.73
C SER A 29 -12.42 -7.03 9.08
N TYR A 30 -11.45 -6.65 8.25
CA TYR A 30 -10.68 -5.40 8.36
C TYR A 30 -10.70 -4.64 7.03
N ILE A 31 -10.71 -3.31 7.10
CA ILE A 31 -10.46 -2.43 5.97
C ILE A 31 -9.17 -1.67 6.22
N PHE A 32 -8.17 -1.86 5.36
CA PHE A 32 -6.96 -1.05 5.32
C PHE A 32 -7.14 0.02 4.25
N THR A 33 -7.27 1.27 4.66
CA THR A 33 -7.42 2.40 3.73
C THR A 33 -6.24 3.36 3.82
N GLY A 34 -5.88 3.97 2.71
CA GLY A 34 -4.75 4.91 2.62
C GLY A 34 -4.30 5.11 1.18
N GLU A 35 -3.42 6.06 0.96
CA GLU A 35 -2.87 6.40 -0.35
C GLU A 35 -2.14 5.22 -1.03
N PRO A 36 -2.03 5.21 -2.37
CA PRO A 36 -1.17 4.27 -3.07
C PRO A 36 0.25 4.30 -2.52
N GLY A 37 0.86 3.13 -2.34
CA GLY A 37 2.22 3.04 -1.79
C GLY A 37 2.34 3.21 -0.26
N SER A 38 1.24 3.46 0.48
CA SER A 38 1.26 3.62 1.96
C SER A 38 1.60 2.34 2.74
N GLY A 39 1.79 1.19 2.08
CA GLY A 39 2.16 -0.05 2.76
C GLY A 39 1.01 -0.99 3.10
N LYS A 40 -0.24 -0.74 2.64
CA LYS A 40 -1.42 -1.59 2.91
C LYS A 40 -1.17 -3.07 2.64
N LYS A 41 -0.64 -3.41 1.45
CA LYS A 41 -0.37 -4.81 1.06
C LYS A 41 0.70 -5.45 1.96
N LEU A 42 1.72 -4.68 2.36
CA LEU A 42 2.77 -5.15 3.26
C LEU A 42 2.22 -5.40 4.67
N LEU A 43 1.44 -4.46 5.20
CA LEU A 43 0.85 -4.55 6.53
C LEU A 43 -0.16 -5.71 6.62
N ALA A 44 -1.08 -5.82 5.65
CA ALA A 44 -2.04 -6.93 5.59
C ALA A 44 -1.34 -8.30 5.42
N GLY A 45 -0.31 -8.38 4.56
CA GLY A 45 0.48 -9.59 4.38
C GLY A 45 1.26 -9.97 5.64
N THR A 46 1.85 -8.99 6.34
CA THR A 46 2.53 -9.23 7.62
C THR A 46 1.56 -9.70 8.69
N PHE A 47 0.40 -9.10 8.80
CA PHE A 47 -0.65 -9.53 9.72
C PHE A 47 -1.10 -10.97 9.41
N ALA A 48 -1.39 -11.27 8.15
CA ALA A 48 -1.74 -12.63 7.72
C ALA A 48 -0.64 -13.65 8.05
N ALA A 49 0.62 -13.34 7.75
CA ALA A 49 1.74 -14.22 8.07
C ALA A 49 1.94 -14.43 9.57
N THR A 50 1.65 -13.41 10.39
CA THR A 50 1.73 -13.52 11.85
C THR A 50 0.64 -14.44 12.39
N LEU A 51 -0.60 -14.31 11.90
CA LEU A 51 -1.72 -15.18 12.29
C LEU A 51 -1.47 -16.66 11.93
N GLN A 52 -0.72 -16.90 10.85
CA GLN A 52 -0.39 -18.24 10.36
C GLN A 52 0.93 -18.78 10.94
N CYS A 53 1.64 -18.00 11.76
CA CYS A 53 2.96 -18.40 12.25
C CYS A 53 2.88 -19.53 13.27
N GLU A 54 3.53 -20.65 12.99
CA GLU A 54 3.56 -21.83 13.88
C GLU A 54 4.25 -21.56 15.22
N ALA A 55 5.16 -20.58 15.28
CA ALA A 55 5.85 -20.21 16.51
C ALA A 55 4.97 -19.41 17.48
N GLY A 56 3.82 -18.88 17.01
CA GLY A 56 2.99 -17.96 17.78
C GLY A 56 3.65 -16.59 17.99
N GLY A 57 2.97 -15.73 18.75
CA GLY A 57 3.46 -14.38 19.06
C GLY A 57 2.98 -13.32 18.10
N THR A 58 3.44 -12.08 18.31
CA THR A 58 2.99 -10.88 17.58
C THR A 58 3.84 -10.52 16.36
N GLU A 59 4.82 -11.34 16.02
CA GLU A 59 5.69 -11.19 14.85
C GLU A 59 5.83 -12.52 14.11
N PRO A 60 5.89 -12.53 12.77
CA PRO A 60 6.14 -13.76 12.03
C PRO A 60 7.58 -14.21 12.24
N CYS A 61 7.80 -15.46 12.62
CA CYS A 61 9.16 -15.96 12.92
C CYS A 61 10.08 -16.06 11.68
N GLN A 62 9.53 -15.98 10.47
CA GLN A 62 10.20 -16.05 9.16
C GLN A 62 10.98 -17.37 8.91
N LYS A 63 10.89 -18.36 9.79
CA LYS A 63 11.68 -19.61 9.73
C LYS A 63 10.80 -20.84 9.56
N CYS A 64 9.59 -20.87 10.12
CA CYS A 64 8.66 -21.98 9.99
C CYS A 64 8.13 -22.11 8.54
N ASP A 65 7.57 -23.26 8.21
CA ASP A 65 7.10 -23.53 6.85
C ASP A 65 5.94 -22.64 6.45
N SER A 66 5.04 -22.32 7.36
CA SER A 66 3.96 -21.37 7.14
C SER A 66 4.50 -19.98 6.79
N CYS A 67 5.45 -19.43 7.56
CA CYS A 67 6.07 -18.13 7.24
C CYS A 67 6.80 -18.14 5.89
N LYS A 68 7.52 -19.21 5.55
CA LYS A 68 8.19 -19.34 4.24
C LYS A 68 7.20 -19.32 3.08
N LYS A 69 6.08 -20.06 3.22
CA LYS A 69 4.99 -20.06 2.23
C LYS A 69 4.33 -18.69 2.12
N ALA A 70 4.06 -18.01 3.24
CA ALA A 70 3.50 -16.66 3.24
C ALA A 70 4.42 -15.66 2.53
N MET A 71 5.73 -15.69 2.79
CA MET A 71 6.71 -14.87 2.09
C MET A 71 6.80 -15.19 0.59
N GLY A 72 6.66 -16.46 0.23
CA GLY A 72 6.62 -16.93 -1.16
C GLY A 72 5.29 -16.69 -1.87
N LYS A 73 4.28 -16.11 -1.19
CA LYS A 73 2.92 -15.87 -1.70
C LYS A 73 2.22 -17.14 -2.19
N ASN A 74 2.54 -18.29 -1.62
CA ASN A 74 2.00 -19.60 -1.96
C ASN A 74 1.44 -20.36 -0.74
N HIS A 75 1.05 -19.62 0.32
CA HIS A 75 0.41 -20.20 1.47
C HIS A 75 -1.03 -20.59 1.13
N PRO A 76 -1.46 -21.87 1.34
CA PRO A 76 -2.79 -22.32 0.91
C PRO A 76 -3.94 -21.66 1.67
N ASP A 77 -3.69 -21.20 2.91
CA ASP A 77 -4.68 -20.55 3.75
C ASP A 77 -4.57 -19.01 3.77
N ILE A 78 -3.73 -18.43 2.88
CA ILE A 78 -3.68 -16.98 2.61
C ILE A 78 -3.99 -16.78 1.13
N ILE A 79 -5.22 -16.43 0.86
CA ILE A 79 -5.76 -16.29 -0.49
C ILE A 79 -5.71 -14.81 -0.90
N MET A 80 -4.88 -14.51 -1.91
CA MET A 80 -4.89 -13.21 -2.56
C MET A 80 -5.93 -13.24 -3.67
N VAL A 81 -7.03 -12.52 -3.49
CA VAL A 81 -8.08 -12.45 -4.51
C VAL A 81 -7.52 -11.73 -5.74
N SER A 82 -7.54 -12.42 -6.86
CA SER A 82 -7.12 -11.90 -8.17
C SER A 82 -8.34 -11.50 -9.00
N HIS A 83 -8.14 -10.58 -9.92
CA HIS A 83 -9.15 -10.19 -10.90
C HIS A 83 -8.54 -10.19 -12.31
N GLU A 84 -9.33 -10.59 -13.29
CA GLU A 84 -8.88 -10.72 -14.69
C GLU A 84 -8.84 -9.35 -15.38
N LYS A 85 -9.83 -8.49 -15.08
CA LYS A 85 -9.96 -7.18 -15.73
C LYS A 85 -9.32 -6.09 -14.87
N PRO A 86 -8.39 -5.31 -15.42
CA PRO A 86 -7.87 -4.15 -14.71
C PRO A 86 -9.02 -3.17 -14.39
N GLY A 87 -9.11 -2.75 -13.15
CA GLY A 87 -10.07 -1.72 -12.72
C GLY A 87 -11.45 -2.21 -12.33
N THR A 88 -11.72 -3.52 -12.27
CA THR A 88 -13.03 -4.03 -11.82
C THR A 88 -12.90 -5.41 -11.19
N ILE A 89 -13.50 -5.61 -10.02
CA ILE A 89 -13.67 -6.91 -9.38
C ILE A 89 -15.13 -7.31 -9.49
N THR A 90 -15.38 -8.40 -10.17
CA THR A 90 -16.73 -8.88 -10.49
C THR A 90 -17.32 -9.74 -9.37
N ILE A 91 -18.64 -9.95 -9.41
CA ILE A 91 -19.33 -10.82 -8.46
C ILE A 91 -18.86 -12.28 -8.59
N ASP A 92 -18.55 -12.74 -9.81
CA ASP A 92 -18.14 -14.12 -10.04
C ASP A 92 -16.75 -14.37 -9.45
N GLU A 93 -15.82 -13.43 -9.58
CA GLU A 93 -14.50 -13.52 -8.94
C GLU A 93 -14.59 -13.59 -7.40
N ILE A 94 -15.50 -12.84 -6.78
CA ILE A 94 -15.73 -12.89 -5.32
C ILE A 94 -16.43 -14.21 -4.93
N ARG A 95 -17.37 -14.69 -5.73
CA ARG A 95 -18.03 -15.97 -5.45
C ARG A 95 -17.05 -17.13 -5.51
N ASP A 96 -16.27 -17.20 -6.57
CA ASP A 96 -15.39 -18.35 -6.81
C ASP A 96 -14.21 -18.38 -5.84
N GLN A 97 -13.60 -17.22 -5.55
CA GLN A 97 -12.39 -17.16 -4.74
C GLN A 97 -12.63 -16.97 -3.24
N VAL A 98 -13.81 -16.47 -2.84
CA VAL A 98 -14.11 -16.21 -1.43
C VAL A 98 -15.34 -17.01 -0.97
N ILE A 99 -16.52 -16.78 -1.56
CA ILE A 99 -17.79 -17.29 -1.02
C ILE A 99 -17.87 -18.81 -1.10
N ASN A 100 -17.49 -19.40 -2.23
CA ASN A 100 -17.52 -20.85 -2.42
C ASN A 100 -16.40 -21.59 -1.67
N ASP A 101 -15.33 -20.88 -1.33
CA ASP A 101 -14.14 -21.45 -0.68
C ASP A 101 -14.14 -21.28 0.85
N ILE A 102 -14.89 -20.32 1.40
CA ILE A 102 -14.80 -19.92 2.81
C ILE A 102 -15.27 -21.02 3.76
N ASP A 103 -16.20 -21.88 3.35
CA ASP A 103 -16.70 -23.01 4.16
C ASP A 103 -15.70 -24.17 4.26
N ILE A 104 -14.67 -24.17 3.42
CA ILE A 104 -13.56 -25.13 3.48
C ILE A 104 -12.62 -24.74 4.61
N ARG A 105 -12.42 -25.62 5.59
CA ARG A 105 -11.50 -25.35 6.71
C ARG A 105 -10.06 -25.14 6.23
N PRO A 106 -9.27 -24.33 6.97
CA PRO A 106 -7.85 -24.13 6.65
C PRO A 106 -7.05 -25.44 6.72
N TYR A 107 -6.01 -25.54 5.90
CA TYR A 107 -5.18 -26.74 5.77
C TYR A 107 -4.07 -26.82 6.80
N TYR A 108 -3.42 -25.69 7.12
CA TYR A 108 -2.20 -25.66 7.91
C TYR A 108 -2.34 -24.94 9.24
N SER A 109 -3.17 -23.94 9.32
CA SER A 109 -3.16 -22.95 10.40
C SER A 109 -4.56 -22.71 10.92
N PRO A 110 -4.72 -22.04 12.08
CA PRO A 110 -6.05 -21.83 12.67
C PRO A 110 -6.94 -20.91 11.84
N TYR A 111 -6.38 -20.10 10.94
CA TYR A 111 -7.13 -19.10 10.16
C TYR A 111 -7.07 -19.37 8.67
N LYS A 112 -8.13 -18.98 7.96
CA LYS A 112 -8.20 -18.86 6.51
C LYS A 112 -8.39 -17.38 6.16
N ILE A 113 -7.43 -16.81 5.46
CA ILE A 113 -7.30 -15.36 5.30
C ILE A 113 -7.46 -14.99 3.83
N TYR A 114 -8.42 -14.10 3.55
CA TYR A 114 -8.66 -13.56 2.22
C TYR A 114 -8.19 -12.11 2.17
N ILE A 115 -7.32 -11.80 1.23
CA ILE A 115 -6.83 -10.44 1.00
C ILE A 115 -7.38 -9.96 -0.34
N ILE A 116 -8.30 -9.00 -0.29
CA ILE A 116 -8.90 -8.38 -1.47
C ILE A 116 -8.21 -7.03 -1.66
N ALA A 117 -7.23 -7.01 -2.57
CA ALA A 117 -6.56 -5.78 -2.95
C ALA A 117 -7.49 -4.93 -3.84
N ASP A 118 -7.32 -3.60 -3.75
CA ASP A 118 -8.09 -2.64 -4.54
C ASP A 118 -9.62 -2.88 -4.41
N ALA A 119 -10.08 -3.10 -3.17
CA ALA A 119 -11.46 -3.49 -2.86
C ALA A 119 -12.51 -2.44 -3.28
N ASP A 120 -12.12 -1.20 -3.49
CA ASP A 120 -12.94 -0.13 -4.08
C ASP A 120 -13.30 -0.38 -5.55
N LEU A 121 -12.60 -1.31 -6.23
CA LEU A 121 -12.92 -1.74 -7.59
C LEU A 121 -14.01 -2.82 -7.65
N MET A 122 -14.46 -3.35 -6.50
CA MET A 122 -15.57 -4.29 -6.46
C MET A 122 -16.85 -3.63 -6.98
N THR A 123 -17.53 -4.29 -7.91
CA THR A 123 -18.88 -3.87 -8.34
C THR A 123 -19.84 -3.87 -7.14
N PRO A 124 -20.92 -3.06 -7.15
CA PRO A 124 -21.91 -3.10 -6.08
C PRO A 124 -22.51 -4.50 -5.86
N GLN A 125 -22.64 -5.29 -6.92
CA GLN A 125 -23.10 -6.68 -6.86
C GLN A 125 -22.10 -7.59 -6.14
N ALA A 126 -20.79 -7.43 -6.41
CA ALA A 126 -19.73 -8.17 -5.72
C ALA A 126 -19.70 -7.82 -4.23
N GLN A 127 -19.78 -6.53 -3.90
CA GLN A 127 -19.85 -6.06 -2.52
C GLN A 127 -21.06 -6.61 -1.77
N ASN A 128 -22.25 -6.58 -2.39
CA ASN A 128 -23.48 -7.14 -1.79
C ASN A 128 -23.39 -8.65 -1.58
N ALA A 129 -22.76 -9.38 -2.52
CA ALA A 129 -22.56 -10.82 -2.36
C ALA A 129 -21.63 -11.16 -1.18
N LEU A 130 -20.65 -10.31 -0.89
CA LEU A 130 -19.71 -10.49 0.22
C LEU A 130 -20.32 -10.18 1.60
N LEU A 131 -21.41 -9.38 1.66
CA LEU A 131 -22.02 -8.93 2.91
C LEU A 131 -22.41 -10.08 3.83
N LYS A 132 -23.06 -11.11 3.30
CA LYS A 132 -23.47 -12.27 4.12
C LYS A 132 -22.26 -12.95 4.77
N THR A 133 -21.17 -13.07 4.05
CA THR A 133 -19.93 -13.67 4.54
C THR A 133 -19.24 -12.80 5.61
N ILE A 134 -19.37 -11.47 5.50
CA ILE A 134 -18.85 -10.53 6.52
C ILE A 134 -19.73 -10.55 7.78
N GLU A 135 -21.04 -10.74 7.65
CA GLU A 135 -21.98 -10.76 8.77
C GLU A 135 -21.93 -12.05 9.58
N GLU A 136 -21.82 -13.18 8.90
CA GLU A 136 -21.82 -14.53 9.52
C GLU A 136 -20.60 -15.32 9.03
N PRO A 137 -19.37 -14.88 9.35
CA PRO A 137 -18.17 -15.59 8.91
C PRO A 137 -17.94 -16.85 9.75
N PRO A 138 -17.36 -17.92 9.19
CA PRO A 138 -16.82 -19.01 9.97
C PRO A 138 -15.76 -18.50 10.97
N GLU A 139 -15.66 -19.13 12.16
CA GLU A 139 -14.76 -18.70 13.24
C GLU A 139 -13.28 -18.56 12.81
N TYR A 140 -12.87 -19.35 11.82
CA TYR A 140 -11.50 -19.34 11.29
C TYR A 140 -11.28 -18.34 10.14
N ALA A 141 -12.31 -17.69 9.64
CA ALA A 141 -12.19 -16.82 8.47
C ALA A 141 -11.83 -15.39 8.85
N VAL A 142 -10.88 -14.82 8.11
CA VAL A 142 -10.47 -13.40 8.22
C VAL A 142 -10.44 -12.78 6.83
N ILE A 143 -11.14 -11.66 6.65
CA ILE A 143 -11.23 -10.93 5.39
C ILE A 143 -10.52 -9.58 5.54
N LEU A 144 -9.53 -9.33 4.69
CA LEU A 144 -8.74 -8.10 4.66
C LEU A 144 -9.03 -7.35 3.36
N LEU A 145 -9.77 -6.24 3.45
CA LEU A 145 -10.10 -5.35 2.34
C LEU A 145 -9.05 -4.24 2.28
N LEU A 146 -8.35 -4.09 1.16
CA LEU A 146 -7.38 -3.02 0.95
C LEU A 146 -7.95 -2.04 -0.06
N THR A 147 -8.02 -0.76 0.28
CA THR A 147 -8.60 0.27 -0.60
C THR A 147 -7.79 1.56 -0.59
N ASN A 148 -7.77 2.24 -1.72
CA ASN A 148 -7.26 3.61 -1.84
C ASN A 148 -8.38 4.64 -1.64
N ASN A 149 -9.63 4.21 -1.82
CA ASN A 149 -10.81 5.07 -1.72
C ASN A 149 -11.91 4.39 -0.90
N ILE A 150 -12.02 4.77 0.36
CA ILE A 150 -13.07 4.24 1.26
C ILE A 150 -14.49 4.51 0.73
N GLY A 151 -14.69 5.61 -0.01
CA GLY A 151 -15.98 5.96 -0.62
C GLY A 151 -16.43 4.99 -1.72
N GLY A 152 -15.53 4.17 -2.26
CA GLY A 152 -15.85 3.10 -3.21
C GLY A 152 -16.49 1.87 -2.55
N LEU A 153 -16.39 1.74 -1.22
CA LEU A 153 -17.03 0.66 -0.46
C LEU A 153 -18.40 1.07 0.05
N LEU A 154 -19.36 0.15 -0.04
CA LEU A 154 -20.71 0.37 0.48
C LEU A 154 -20.67 0.65 1.99
N PRO A 155 -21.51 1.57 2.50
CA PRO A 155 -21.63 1.86 3.95
C PRO A 155 -21.93 0.61 4.78
N THR A 156 -22.66 -0.35 4.20
CA THR A 156 -22.99 -1.64 4.82
C THR A 156 -21.77 -2.53 5.07
N ILE A 157 -20.75 -2.49 4.20
CA ILE A 157 -19.46 -3.15 4.42
C ILE A 157 -18.66 -2.39 5.47
N GLN A 158 -18.57 -1.06 5.32
CA GLN A 158 -17.77 -0.21 6.21
C GLN A 158 -18.22 -0.33 7.68
N SER A 159 -19.52 -0.47 7.94
CA SER A 159 -20.08 -0.58 9.30
C SER A 159 -19.80 -1.93 9.99
N ARG A 160 -19.34 -2.95 9.25
CA ARG A 160 -19.10 -4.31 9.75
C ARG A 160 -17.64 -4.69 9.83
N CYS A 161 -16.76 -3.83 9.35
CA CYS A 161 -15.33 -4.07 9.34
C CYS A 161 -14.59 -3.14 10.31
N VAL A 162 -13.51 -3.63 10.90
CA VAL A 162 -12.57 -2.77 11.62
C VAL A 162 -11.80 -1.94 10.62
N ARG A 163 -11.94 -0.63 10.68
CA ARG A 163 -11.27 0.29 9.78
C ARG A 163 -9.91 0.70 10.33
N LEU A 164 -8.88 0.58 9.51
CA LEU A 164 -7.50 0.93 9.77
C LEU A 164 -7.00 1.94 8.73
N ASP A 165 -6.89 3.21 9.15
CA ASP A 165 -6.52 4.33 8.27
C ASP A 165 -5.00 4.53 8.29
N LEU A 166 -4.32 4.11 7.21
CA LEU A 166 -2.90 4.34 7.02
C LEU A 166 -2.68 5.81 6.66
N LYS A 167 -2.10 6.55 7.60
CA LYS A 167 -1.76 7.97 7.42
C LYS A 167 -0.45 8.11 6.62
N VAL A 168 -0.22 9.29 6.08
CA VAL A 168 1.07 9.66 5.49
C VAL A 168 2.18 9.58 6.54
N VAL A 169 3.34 9.08 6.14
CA VAL A 169 4.52 8.99 7.01
C VAL A 169 5.27 10.32 6.97
N ASP A 170 5.90 10.71 8.07
CA ASP A 170 6.73 11.91 8.12
C ASP A 170 7.90 11.83 7.12
N ASP A 171 8.15 12.94 6.40
CA ASP A 171 9.17 12.99 5.35
C ASP A 171 10.59 12.68 5.90
N GLY A 172 10.88 13.03 7.15
CA GLY A 172 12.14 12.68 7.80
C GLY A 172 12.31 11.16 7.98
N LEU A 173 11.21 10.44 8.29
CA LEU A 173 11.23 8.98 8.35
C LEU A 173 11.36 8.36 6.96
N VAL A 174 10.73 8.93 5.94
CA VAL A 174 10.86 8.51 4.55
C VAL A 174 12.32 8.69 4.08
N LYS A 175 12.90 9.87 4.30
CA LYS A 175 14.32 10.18 4.00
C LYS A 175 15.25 9.18 4.68
N LYS A 176 15.06 8.95 5.97
CA LYS A 176 15.86 7.98 6.74
C LYS A 176 15.78 6.59 6.14
N TYR A 177 14.60 6.15 5.75
CA TYR A 177 14.41 4.85 5.08
C TYR A 177 15.19 4.75 3.77
N LEU A 178 15.14 5.78 2.92
CA LEU A 178 15.86 5.80 1.65
C LEU A 178 17.38 5.71 1.86
N MET A 179 17.90 6.41 2.84
CA MET A 179 19.33 6.39 3.16
C MET A 179 19.79 5.06 3.76
N GLU A 180 19.05 4.50 4.73
CA GLU A 180 19.47 3.30 5.46
C GLU A 180 19.24 2.01 4.68
N HIS A 181 18.15 1.93 3.90
CA HIS A 181 17.76 0.68 3.21
C HIS A 181 18.08 0.66 1.71
N LEU A 182 18.09 1.82 1.06
CA LEU A 182 18.36 1.93 -0.37
C LEU A 182 19.68 2.61 -0.68
N HIS A 183 20.40 3.09 0.36
CA HIS A 183 21.70 3.77 0.24
C HIS A 183 21.66 5.00 -0.68
N VAL A 184 20.51 5.68 -0.73
CA VAL A 184 20.33 6.91 -1.52
C VAL A 184 21.13 8.04 -0.86
N PRO A 185 21.88 8.86 -1.61
CA PRO A 185 22.58 10.02 -1.06
C PRO A 185 21.63 11.00 -0.38
N ASP A 186 22.08 11.69 0.68
CA ASP A 186 21.27 12.58 1.53
C ASP A 186 20.43 13.58 0.73
N TYR A 187 21.07 14.32 -0.20
CA TYR A 187 20.38 15.31 -1.02
C TYR A 187 19.31 14.70 -1.92
N GLN A 188 19.54 13.51 -2.49
CA GLN A 188 18.58 12.82 -3.35
C GLN A 188 17.45 12.24 -2.50
N ALA A 189 17.76 11.68 -1.34
CA ALA A 189 16.77 11.15 -0.41
C ALA A 189 15.78 12.23 0.07
N GLU A 190 16.23 13.47 0.20
CA GLU A 190 15.38 14.60 0.56
C GLU A 190 14.40 14.97 -0.57
N ILE A 191 14.87 14.99 -1.83
CA ILE A 191 14.03 15.22 -3.00
C ILE A 191 13.01 14.11 -3.13
N ASP A 192 13.44 12.84 -3.09
CA ASP A 192 12.58 11.68 -3.25
C ASP A 192 11.54 11.57 -2.12
N ALA A 193 11.90 11.91 -0.88
CA ALA A 193 10.99 11.95 0.26
C ALA A 193 9.91 13.02 0.08
N SER A 194 10.30 14.23 -0.31
CA SER A 194 9.37 15.34 -0.57
C SER A 194 8.40 15.00 -1.71
N PHE A 195 8.90 14.36 -2.77
CA PHE A 195 8.07 13.90 -3.88
C PHE A 195 7.07 12.83 -3.45
N ALA A 196 7.50 11.92 -2.60
CA ALA A 196 6.70 10.79 -2.16
C ALA A 196 5.51 11.17 -1.25
N GLN A 197 5.51 12.39 -0.68
CA GLN A 197 4.43 12.88 0.19
C GLN A 197 4.04 11.90 1.30
N GLY A 198 5.04 11.37 1.99
CA GLY A 198 4.83 10.41 3.06
C GLY A 198 4.45 8.99 2.61
N SER A 199 4.55 8.66 1.32
CA SER A 199 4.37 7.30 0.80
C SER A 199 5.71 6.59 0.62
N ILE A 200 6.00 5.60 1.47
CA ILE A 200 7.24 4.80 1.35
C ILE A 200 7.31 4.05 0.01
N GLY A 201 6.18 3.59 -0.51
CA GLY A 201 6.12 2.92 -1.82
C GLY A 201 6.53 3.84 -2.96
N ARG A 202 5.99 5.06 -3.01
CA ARG A 202 6.37 6.08 -4.00
C ARG A 202 7.83 6.51 -3.84
N ALA A 203 8.30 6.71 -2.60
CA ALA A 203 9.69 7.04 -2.35
C ALA A 203 10.65 5.97 -2.87
N LYS A 204 10.31 4.70 -2.64
CA LYS A 204 11.09 3.57 -3.17
C LYS A 204 11.07 3.55 -4.70
N GLU A 205 9.93 3.76 -5.32
CA GLU A 205 9.80 3.81 -6.77
C GLU A 205 10.63 4.96 -7.35
N ALA A 206 10.53 6.15 -6.79
CA ALA A 206 11.34 7.31 -7.14
C ALA A 206 12.84 7.01 -7.10
N ALA A 207 13.31 6.40 -6.01
CA ALA A 207 14.72 6.09 -5.79
C ALA A 207 15.26 4.94 -6.67
N THR A 208 14.39 4.06 -7.21
CA THR A 208 14.81 2.87 -7.95
C THR A 208 14.48 2.92 -9.45
N SER A 209 13.62 3.83 -9.89
CA SER A 209 13.24 4.01 -11.28
C SER A 209 14.19 4.95 -11.99
N GLN A 210 14.86 4.44 -13.04
CA GLN A 210 15.71 5.27 -13.89
C GLN A 210 14.88 6.33 -14.64
N GLU A 211 13.69 5.96 -15.09
CA GLU A 211 12.74 6.82 -15.78
C GLU A 211 12.35 8.01 -14.89
N PHE A 212 12.06 7.74 -13.62
CA PHE A 212 11.76 8.78 -12.63
C PHE A 212 12.96 9.70 -12.37
N ALA A 213 14.17 9.15 -12.26
CA ALA A 213 15.40 9.94 -12.06
C ALA A 213 15.64 10.88 -13.26
N GLU A 214 15.47 10.40 -14.50
CA GLU A 214 15.60 11.20 -15.73
C GLU A 214 14.53 12.30 -15.79
N MET A 215 13.29 11.98 -15.44
CA MET A 215 12.18 12.92 -15.35
C MET A 215 12.46 14.03 -14.34
N THR A 216 12.89 13.68 -13.13
CA THR A 216 13.23 14.63 -12.06
C THR A 216 14.40 15.54 -12.49
N GLN A 217 15.45 14.99 -13.10
CA GLN A 217 16.58 15.78 -13.58
C GLN A 217 16.16 16.75 -14.70
N ASN A 218 15.29 16.33 -15.62
CA ASN A 218 14.77 17.19 -16.67
C ASN A 218 13.91 18.32 -16.10
N ALA A 219 13.03 18.01 -15.13
CA ALA A 219 12.21 19.01 -14.45
C ALA A 219 13.08 20.04 -13.70
N LEU A 220 14.09 19.59 -12.95
CA LEU A 220 15.05 20.46 -12.25
C LEU A 220 15.83 21.34 -13.24
N ARG A 221 16.27 20.79 -14.37
CA ARG A 221 16.96 21.56 -15.41
C ARG A 221 16.07 22.67 -15.97
N ILE A 222 14.81 22.37 -16.29
CA ILE A 222 13.86 23.36 -16.79
C ILE A 222 13.65 24.46 -15.75
N LEU A 223 13.42 24.11 -14.47
CA LEU A 223 13.23 25.07 -13.39
C LEU A 223 14.44 25.99 -13.21
N LYS A 224 15.65 25.41 -13.20
CA LYS A 224 16.90 26.17 -13.03
C LYS A 224 17.15 27.20 -14.14
N TYR A 225 16.76 26.87 -15.37
CA TYR A 225 16.99 27.73 -16.53
C TYR A 225 15.75 28.47 -17.00
N ALA A 226 14.59 28.30 -16.36
CA ALA A 226 13.31 28.91 -16.76
C ALA A 226 13.38 30.42 -16.94
N ASN A 227 14.16 31.13 -16.10
CA ASN A 227 14.34 32.58 -16.16
C ASN A 227 15.24 33.03 -17.31
N THR A 228 15.99 32.12 -17.94
CA THR A 228 16.93 32.39 -19.02
C THR A 228 16.51 31.80 -20.36
N MET A 229 15.49 30.93 -20.34
CA MET A 229 14.91 30.31 -21.54
C MET A 229 13.98 31.27 -22.28
N GLU A 230 14.01 31.21 -23.61
CA GLU A 230 13.01 31.87 -24.43
C GLU A 230 11.65 31.15 -24.31
N VAL A 231 10.55 31.90 -24.53
CA VAL A 231 9.18 31.39 -24.31
C VAL A 231 8.88 30.11 -25.11
N TYR A 232 9.44 30.02 -26.35
CA TYR A 232 9.26 28.84 -27.19
C TYR A 232 10.02 27.61 -26.65
N GLU A 233 11.24 27.79 -26.11
CA GLU A 233 12.04 26.71 -25.50
C GLU A 233 11.37 26.18 -24.24
N LEU A 234 10.83 27.08 -23.41
CA LEU A 234 10.07 26.71 -22.23
C LEU A 234 8.79 25.93 -22.58
N SER A 235 8.08 26.39 -23.65
CA SER A 235 6.89 25.72 -24.15
C SER A 235 7.18 24.28 -24.64
N ASP A 236 8.27 24.09 -25.40
CA ASP A 236 8.65 22.78 -25.91
C ASP A 236 9.16 21.86 -24.81
N ALA A 237 9.89 22.39 -23.81
CA ALA A 237 10.33 21.65 -22.64
C ALA A 237 9.13 21.19 -21.78
N ILE A 238 8.11 22.03 -21.58
CA ILE A 238 6.87 21.67 -20.88
C ILE A 238 6.08 20.63 -21.68
N LYS A 239 6.01 20.74 -23.01
CA LYS A 239 5.34 19.74 -23.84
C LYS A 239 6.00 18.37 -23.72
N SER A 240 7.34 18.30 -23.75
CA SER A 240 8.07 17.03 -23.60
C SER A 240 7.78 16.36 -22.25
N LEU A 241 7.64 17.14 -21.17
CA LEU A 241 7.21 16.65 -19.87
C LEU A 241 5.75 16.18 -19.86
N SER A 242 4.87 16.82 -20.65
CA SER A 242 3.43 16.51 -20.68
C SER A 242 3.07 15.33 -21.60
N GLU A 243 3.94 14.90 -22.47
CA GLU A 243 3.73 13.74 -23.35
C GLU A 243 3.86 12.42 -22.57
N ASP A 244 4.50 12.44 -21.40
CA ASP A 244 4.62 11.32 -20.48
C ASP A 244 3.35 11.18 -19.60
N LYS A 245 2.27 10.70 -20.25
CA LYS A 245 0.89 10.75 -19.75
C LYS A 245 0.60 9.96 -18.46
N GLN A 246 1.48 9.06 -18.02
CA GLN A 246 1.21 8.22 -16.86
C GLN A 246 1.49 8.92 -15.51
N ASN A 247 2.32 9.98 -15.50
CA ASN A 247 2.80 10.62 -14.26
C ASN A 247 2.38 12.11 -14.12
N ILE A 248 1.55 12.65 -15.02
CA ILE A 248 1.19 14.09 -15.07
C ILE A 248 0.56 14.61 -13.77
N ASN A 249 -0.20 13.80 -13.06
CA ASN A 249 -0.87 14.21 -11.81
C ASN A 249 0.11 14.50 -10.65
N ASP A 250 1.33 14.00 -10.72
CA ASP A 250 2.34 14.15 -9.68
C ASP A 250 3.23 15.40 -9.89
N TYR A 251 3.23 16.00 -11.10
CA TYR A 251 4.04 17.17 -11.45
C TYR A 251 3.73 18.46 -10.67
N PRO A 252 2.46 18.87 -10.47
CA PRO A 252 2.16 20.14 -9.80
C PRO A 252 2.65 20.23 -8.36
N VAL A 253 2.73 19.08 -7.69
CA VAL A 253 3.13 18.98 -6.29
C VAL A 253 4.64 19.07 -6.15
N SER A 254 5.40 18.44 -7.07
CA SER A 254 6.86 18.54 -7.15
C SER A 254 7.32 19.96 -7.34
N TYR A 255 6.60 20.77 -8.14
CA TYR A 255 6.93 22.17 -8.43
C TYR A 255 6.89 23.04 -7.16
N THR A 256 5.87 22.90 -6.34
CA THR A 256 5.71 23.73 -5.13
C THR A 256 6.75 23.39 -4.06
N HIS A 257 7.13 22.12 -3.92
CA HIS A 257 8.16 21.68 -2.98
C HIS A 257 9.57 22.05 -3.43
N LEU A 258 9.91 21.91 -4.71
CA LEU A 258 11.22 22.32 -5.24
C LEU A 258 11.46 23.82 -5.10
N ARG A 259 10.45 24.66 -5.34
CA ARG A 259 10.54 26.10 -5.16
C ARG A 259 10.73 26.50 -3.68
N ALA A 260 10.14 25.75 -2.76
CA ALA A 260 10.33 25.96 -1.32
C ALA A 260 11.76 25.61 -0.84
N HIS A 261 12.43 24.65 -1.53
CA HIS A 261 13.81 24.27 -1.24
C HIS A 261 14.82 25.27 -1.77
N GLU A 262 14.67 25.79 -3.00
CA GLU A 262 15.57 26.83 -3.55
C GLU A 262 15.55 28.10 -2.68
N THR A 263 14.40 28.50 -2.17
CA THR A 263 14.30 29.69 -1.28
C THR A 263 14.90 29.50 0.10
N ARG A 264 15.21 28.27 0.54
CA ARG A 264 15.91 27.98 1.81
C ARG A 264 17.42 27.93 1.69
N HIS A 265 17.97 27.71 0.49
CA HIS A 265 19.42 27.69 0.26
C HIS A 265 20.01 29.05 -0.11
N ASP A 266 19.15 30.03 -0.46
CA ASP A 266 19.56 31.40 -0.81
C ASP A 266 19.42 32.41 0.36
N LEU A 267 19.20 31.94 1.60
CA LEU A 267 19.21 32.70 2.85
C LEU A 267 20.28 32.13 3.80
#